data_789727d4a74dcfe1f2cd95690a0e3f2f
#
_entry.id   789727d4a74dcfe1f2cd95690a0e3f2f
#
_cell.length_a   1.000
_cell.length_b   1.000
_cell.length_c   1.000
_cell.angle_alpha   90.00
_cell.angle_beta   90.00
_cell.angle_gamma   90.00
#
_symmetry.space_group_name_H-M   'P 1'
#
loop_
_entity.id
_entity.type
_entity.pdbx_description
1 polymer ?
#
loop_
_entity_poly.entity_id
_entity_poly.type
_entity_poly.pdbx_seq_one_letter_code
_entity_poly.pdbx_strand_id
1 'polypeptide(L)'
;MADQSHGKRFEDFVKASGLFPGSADQGRSPTSGFDIEARFDRERGLPTSVKTTGNKVVALSDARRFFDKGGPYRMIVGRYLQVADRKEFAEVHEFILTPQALAYLQGSLTSQVVNDFHNGLLLSRFPLGAHVEARRWAREQRSLLAARATQIVLNPKVDSQSQRRLQCSVSLASLSEAARSFGEYRLHAESFGNWVLPIIQNSPRRRFKPR
;
A
#
# COMPACT_ATOMS: atom_id res chain seq x y z
N MET A 1 2.48 17.67 -10.58
CA MET A 1 1.88 16.69 -9.63
C MET A 1 1.95 15.31 -10.24
N ALA A 2 2.23 14.28 -9.44
CA ALA A 2 2.29 12.92 -9.95
C ALA A 2 0.85 12.42 -10.15
N ASP A 3 0.55 11.96 -11.34
CA ASP A 3 -0.74 11.36 -11.64
C ASP A 3 -0.92 10.06 -10.87
N GLN A 4 -1.77 10.08 -9.86
CA GLN A 4 -2.21 8.91 -9.08
C GLN A 4 -3.58 8.40 -9.58
N SER A 5 -4.05 8.91 -10.70
CA SER A 5 -5.37 8.62 -11.25
C SER A 5 -5.59 7.12 -11.50
N HIS A 6 -4.53 6.38 -11.89
CA HIS A 6 -4.64 4.94 -12.12
C HIS A 6 -5.00 4.15 -10.86
N GLY A 7 -4.49 4.56 -9.69
CA GLY A 7 -4.84 3.93 -8.42
C GLY A 7 -6.31 4.14 -8.09
N LYS A 8 -6.80 5.38 -8.27
CA LYS A 8 -8.21 5.70 -8.08
C LYS A 8 -9.11 4.95 -9.07
N ARG A 9 -8.76 4.95 -10.36
CA ARG A 9 -9.54 4.24 -11.40
C ARG A 9 -9.60 2.73 -11.13
N PHE A 10 -8.53 2.14 -10.63
CA PHE A 10 -8.55 0.73 -10.23
C PHE A 10 -9.42 0.50 -8.99
N GLU A 11 -9.39 1.41 -8.02
CA GLU A 11 -10.29 1.36 -6.87
C GLU A 11 -11.76 1.46 -7.30
N ASP A 12 -12.08 2.38 -8.22
CA ASP A 12 -13.43 2.53 -8.77
C ASP A 12 -13.86 1.25 -9.53
N PHE A 13 -12.94 0.62 -10.27
CA PHE A 13 -13.17 -0.69 -10.90
C PHE A 13 -13.49 -1.78 -9.86
N VAL A 14 -12.71 -1.88 -8.79
CA VAL A 14 -12.95 -2.86 -7.72
C VAL A 14 -14.33 -2.63 -7.08
N LYS A 15 -14.69 -1.38 -6.79
CA LYS A 15 -16.01 -1.03 -6.24
C LYS A 15 -17.16 -1.42 -7.18
N ALA A 16 -16.96 -1.28 -8.49
CA ALA A 16 -17.95 -1.64 -9.51
C ALA A 16 -18.04 -3.14 -9.79
N SER A 17 -17.11 -3.96 -9.29
CA SER A 17 -16.98 -5.39 -9.63
C SER A 17 -18.14 -6.30 -9.21
N GLY A 18 -19.13 -5.76 -8.50
CA GLY A 18 -20.27 -6.50 -7.95
C GLY A 18 -19.97 -7.20 -6.62
N LEU A 19 -18.72 -7.29 -6.21
CA LEU A 19 -18.32 -7.85 -4.90
C LEU A 19 -18.59 -6.89 -3.73
N PHE A 20 -18.70 -5.58 -4.02
CA PHE A 20 -18.86 -4.51 -3.04
C PHE A 20 -20.06 -3.61 -3.36
N PRO A 21 -21.31 -4.15 -3.38
CA PRO A 21 -22.49 -3.38 -3.80
C PRO A 21 -22.74 -2.17 -2.89
N GLY A 22 -23.00 -1.02 -3.51
CA GLY A 22 -23.21 0.25 -2.81
C GLY A 22 -21.94 0.98 -2.38
N SER A 23 -20.75 0.39 -2.56
CA SER A 23 -19.49 1.03 -2.18
C SER A 23 -19.07 2.18 -3.10
N ALA A 24 -19.62 2.25 -4.32
CA ALA A 24 -19.33 3.33 -5.27
C ALA A 24 -19.73 4.71 -4.72
N ASP A 25 -20.83 4.75 -3.96
CA ASP A 25 -21.39 5.97 -3.36
C ASP A 25 -20.81 6.26 -1.97
N GLN A 26 -19.87 5.43 -1.51
CA GLN A 26 -19.22 5.65 -0.24
C GLN A 26 -18.38 6.92 -0.27
N GLY A 27 -18.81 7.96 0.48
CA GLY A 27 -18.00 9.14 0.74
C GLY A 27 -16.67 8.75 1.39
N ARG A 28 -15.55 9.25 0.85
CA ARG A 28 -14.24 9.02 1.49
C ARG A 28 -14.14 9.88 2.74
N SER A 29 -14.03 9.24 3.89
CA SER A 29 -13.42 9.90 5.04
C SER A 29 -11.90 9.97 4.82
N PRO A 30 -11.27 11.14 4.86
CA PRO A 30 -9.82 11.27 4.75
C PRO A 30 -9.06 10.47 5.83
N THR A 31 -9.75 10.13 6.91
CA THR A 31 -9.22 9.40 8.06
C THR A 31 -9.47 7.89 7.99
N SER A 32 -10.27 7.41 7.02
CA SER A 32 -10.51 5.98 6.86
C SER A 32 -9.20 5.23 6.60
N GLY A 33 -8.95 4.20 7.39
CA GLY A 33 -7.81 3.30 7.21
C GLY A 33 -7.97 2.34 6.03
N PHE A 34 -9.18 2.26 5.45
CA PHE A 34 -9.56 1.33 4.39
C PHE A 34 -10.27 2.06 3.25
N ASP A 35 -10.13 1.51 2.04
CA ASP A 35 -10.70 2.07 0.83
C ASP A 35 -12.18 1.68 0.66
N ILE A 36 -12.60 0.54 1.24
CA ILE A 36 -13.99 0.04 1.26
C ILE A 36 -14.29 -0.45 2.69
N GLU A 37 -15.42 -0.01 3.24
CA GLU A 37 -15.86 -0.42 4.58
C GLU A 37 -16.39 -1.87 4.59
N ALA A 38 -16.28 -2.54 5.73
CA ALA A 38 -16.67 -3.94 5.91
C ALA A 38 -18.12 -4.24 5.49
N ARG A 39 -19.05 -3.30 5.74
CA ARG A 39 -20.49 -3.45 5.41
C ARG A 39 -20.78 -3.62 3.92
N PHE A 40 -19.85 -3.22 3.03
CA PHE A 40 -19.98 -3.37 1.59
C PHE A 40 -19.40 -4.68 1.05
N ASP A 41 -18.58 -5.39 1.84
CA ASP A 41 -18.06 -6.70 1.48
C ASP A 41 -19.05 -7.79 1.88
N ARG A 42 -19.96 -8.15 0.96
CA ARG A 42 -21.00 -9.16 1.23
C ARG A 42 -20.47 -10.57 1.37
N GLU A 43 -19.31 -10.85 0.79
CA GLU A 43 -18.72 -12.18 0.83
C GLU A 43 -18.05 -12.47 2.17
N ARG A 44 -17.33 -11.48 2.70
CA ARG A 44 -16.44 -11.66 3.85
C ARG A 44 -16.78 -10.79 5.06
N GLY A 45 -17.51 -9.69 4.85
CA GLY A 45 -17.76 -8.71 5.89
C GLY A 45 -16.48 -8.03 6.41
N LEU A 46 -15.44 -7.91 5.58
CA LEU A 46 -14.15 -7.38 5.96
C LEU A 46 -13.88 -6.01 5.36
N PRO A 47 -13.25 -5.09 6.11
CA PRO A 47 -12.79 -3.84 5.53
C PRO A 47 -11.72 -4.13 4.48
N THR A 48 -11.74 -3.41 3.36
CA THR A 48 -10.89 -3.71 2.20
C THR A 48 -9.96 -2.56 1.87
N SER A 49 -8.68 -2.89 1.65
CA SER A 49 -7.65 -1.97 1.14
C SER A 49 -7.33 -2.30 -0.31
N VAL A 50 -7.40 -1.30 -1.20
CA VAL A 50 -7.12 -1.46 -2.63
C VAL A 50 -5.77 -0.83 -2.96
N LYS A 51 -4.92 -1.57 -3.64
CA LYS A 51 -3.57 -1.14 -4.04
C LYS A 51 -3.31 -1.46 -5.51
N THR A 52 -2.34 -0.77 -6.10
CA THR A 52 -1.85 -1.07 -7.45
C THR A 52 -0.33 -1.14 -7.47
N THR A 53 0.21 -2.00 -8.32
CA THR A 53 1.66 -2.06 -8.54
C THR A 53 1.99 -2.39 -10.00
N GLY A 54 3.05 -1.78 -10.51
CA GLY A 54 3.64 -2.13 -11.82
C GLY A 54 4.86 -3.04 -11.70
N ASN A 55 5.16 -3.51 -10.50
CA ASN A 55 6.30 -4.39 -10.24
C ASN A 55 5.95 -5.45 -9.17
N LYS A 56 6.94 -6.03 -8.53
CA LYS A 56 6.75 -7.05 -7.48
C LYS A 56 6.65 -6.47 -6.06
N VAL A 57 6.56 -5.14 -5.91
CA VAL A 57 6.53 -4.46 -4.60
C VAL A 57 5.26 -3.65 -4.47
N VAL A 58 4.52 -3.87 -3.40
CA VAL A 58 3.28 -3.19 -3.05
C VAL A 58 3.56 -2.08 -2.05
N ALA A 59 3.20 -0.85 -2.38
CA ALA A 59 3.23 0.27 -1.44
C ALA A 59 2.04 0.17 -0.48
N LEU A 60 2.32 0.06 0.82
CA LEU A 60 1.30 -0.05 1.86
C LEU A 60 0.86 1.31 2.41
N SER A 61 1.41 2.40 1.87
CA SER A 61 1.17 3.81 2.26
C SER A 61 1.87 4.20 3.56
N ASP A 62 1.19 4.87 4.48
CA ASP A 62 1.73 5.31 5.77
C ASP A 62 2.06 4.11 6.65
N ALA A 63 3.30 4.06 7.16
CA ALA A 63 3.78 2.93 7.95
C ALA A 63 3.05 2.81 9.29
N ARG A 64 2.79 3.92 9.99
CA ARG A 64 2.07 3.91 11.27
C ARG A 64 0.67 3.32 11.09
N ARG A 65 -0.08 3.84 10.10
CA ARG A 65 -1.42 3.32 9.80
C ARG A 65 -1.40 1.83 9.44
N PHE A 66 -0.35 1.35 8.77
CA PHE A 66 -0.25 -0.08 8.46
C PHE A 66 -0.04 -0.91 9.73
N PHE A 67 0.85 -0.48 10.61
CA PHE A 67 1.15 -1.19 11.86
C PHE A 67 0.01 -1.10 12.89
N ASP A 68 -0.83 -0.07 12.82
CA ASP A 68 -2.00 0.09 13.69
C ASP A 68 -3.22 -0.74 13.19
N LYS A 69 -3.15 -1.33 12.00
CA LYS A 69 -4.21 -2.22 11.50
C LYS A 69 -4.19 -3.55 12.23
N GLY A 70 -5.20 -3.79 13.07
CA GLY A 70 -5.30 -5.02 13.86
C GLY A 70 -5.76 -6.25 13.07
N GLY A 71 -6.30 -6.09 11.84
CA GLY A 71 -6.87 -7.21 11.07
C GLY A 71 -8.02 -7.94 11.78
N PRO A 72 -8.71 -8.88 11.13
CA PRO A 72 -8.51 -9.25 9.73
C PRO A 72 -9.02 -8.18 8.76
N TYR A 73 -8.40 -8.10 7.61
CA TYR A 73 -8.90 -7.27 6.51
C TYR A 73 -8.56 -7.86 5.14
N ARG A 74 -9.33 -7.48 4.13
CA ARG A 74 -9.10 -7.84 2.74
C ARG A 74 -8.16 -6.84 2.08
N MET A 75 -7.15 -7.32 1.36
CA MET A 75 -6.31 -6.48 0.51
C MET A 75 -6.43 -6.94 -0.94
N ILE A 76 -6.75 -6.01 -1.84
CA ILE A 76 -6.84 -6.26 -3.28
C ILE A 76 -5.71 -5.49 -3.96
N VAL A 77 -4.85 -6.20 -4.68
CA VAL A 77 -3.70 -5.62 -5.36
C VAL A 77 -3.81 -5.86 -6.86
N GLY A 78 -4.06 -4.81 -7.64
CA GLY A 78 -3.98 -4.88 -9.10
C GLY A 78 -2.54 -4.75 -9.59
N ARG A 79 -2.05 -5.77 -10.30
CA ARG A 79 -0.76 -5.72 -10.98
C ARG A 79 -0.95 -5.34 -12.43
N TYR A 80 -0.31 -4.25 -12.86
CA TYR A 80 -0.38 -3.77 -14.23
C TYR A 80 0.96 -3.83 -14.95
N LEU A 81 0.89 -3.95 -16.28
CA LEU A 81 1.98 -3.74 -17.20
C LEU A 81 1.90 -2.31 -17.75
N GLN A 82 3.05 -1.63 -17.84
CA GLN A 82 3.11 -0.33 -18.49
C GLN A 82 3.39 -0.54 -19.98
N VAL A 83 2.41 -0.24 -20.82
CA VAL A 83 2.52 -0.31 -22.29
C VAL A 83 2.34 1.10 -22.84
N ALA A 84 3.42 1.72 -23.30
CA ALA A 84 3.45 3.12 -23.74
C ALA A 84 2.85 4.07 -22.66
N ASP A 85 1.75 4.74 -22.96
CA ASP A 85 1.05 5.68 -22.10
C ASP A 85 -0.16 5.05 -21.35
N ARG A 86 -0.33 3.73 -21.44
CA ARG A 86 -1.43 3.01 -20.78
C ARG A 86 -0.93 1.98 -19.77
N LYS A 87 -1.79 1.64 -18.81
CA LYS A 87 -1.59 0.56 -17.85
C LYS A 87 -2.62 -0.54 -18.10
N GLU A 88 -2.14 -1.70 -18.45
CA GLU A 88 -2.93 -2.90 -18.66
C GLU A 88 -2.86 -3.76 -17.41
N PHE A 89 -3.99 -3.93 -16.71
CA PHE A 89 -4.02 -4.80 -15.55
C PHE A 89 -4.03 -6.26 -16.02
N ALA A 90 -3.02 -6.99 -15.59
CA ALA A 90 -2.80 -8.38 -15.96
C ALA A 90 -3.26 -9.37 -14.88
N GLU A 91 -3.23 -8.94 -13.64
CA GLU A 91 -3.57 -9.80 -12.49
C GLU A 91 -4.19 -8.96 -11.37
N VAL A 92 -5.09 -9.58 -10.63
CA VAL A 92 -5.56 -9.09 -9.34
C VAL A 92 -5.25 -10.14 -8.29
N HIS A 93 -4.48 -9.74 -7.29
CA HIS A 93 -4.16 -10.57 -6.12
C HIS A 93 -5.08 -10.16 -4.98
N GLU A 94 -5.76 -11.11 -4.42
CA GLU A 94 -6.64 -10.95 -3.27
C GLU A 94 -6.05 -11.67 -2.07
N PHE A 95 -5.97 -10.96 -0.95
CA PHE A 95 -5.41 -11.44 0.31
C PHE A 95 -6.40 -11.20 1.43
N ILE A 96 -6.63 -12.22 2.26
CA ILE A 96 -7.21 -12.04 3.60
C ILE A 96 -6.05 -12.04 4.58
N LEU A 97 -5.75 -10.89 5.14
CA LEU A 97 -4.66 -10.69 6.09
C LEU A 97 -5.21 -10.77 7.52
N THR A 98 -5.01 -11.93 8.13
CA THR A 98 -5.34 -12.17 9.54
C THR A 98 -4.32 -11.49 10.45
N PRO A 99 -4.58 -11.35 11.76
CA PRO A 99 -3.57 -10.89 12.73
C PRO A 99 -2.26 -11.69 12.67
N GLN A 100 -2.33 -13.01 12.44
CA GLN A 100 -1.16 -13.87 12.31
C GLN A 100 -0.37 -13.57 11.02
N ALA A 101 -1.06 -13.37 9.88
CA ALA A 101 -0.41 -12.96 8.64
C ALA A 101 0.28 -11.61 8.78
N LEU A 102 -0.35 -10.65 9.48
CA LEU A 102 0.25 -9.35 9.76
C LEU A 102 1.48 -9.47 10.67
N ALA A 103 1.39 -10.26 11.73
CA ALA A 103 2.52 -10.50 12.62
C ALA A 103 3.71 -11.14 11.89
N TYR A 104 3.46 -12.09 10.98
CA TYR A 104 4.49 -12.67 10.12
C TYR A 104 5.20 -11.61 9.25
N LEU A 105 4.41 -10.71 8.61
CA LEU A 105 4.95 -9.65 7.77
C LEU A 105 5.76 -8.63 8.59
N GLN A 106 5.25 -8.23 9.75
CA GLN A 106 5.90 -7.28 10.66
C GLN A 106 7.17 -7.84 11.29
N GLY A 107 7.19 -9.15 11.57
CA GLY A 107 8.32 -9.81 12.21
C GLY A 107 8.73 -9.13 13.51
N SER A 108 9.99 -8.73 13.63
CA SER A 108 10.50 -8.02 14.81
C SER A 108 10.31 -6.48 14.79
N LEU A 109 9.67 -5.92 13.75
CA LEU A 109 9.25 -4.52 13.75
C LEU A 109 7.97 -4.36 14.57
N THR A 110 7.99 -3.47 15.54
CA THR A 110 6.82 -3.12 16.36
C THR A 110 6.28 -1.74 15.99
N SER A 111 5.02 -1.46 16.33
CA SER A 111 4.43 -0.11 16.18
C SER A 111 5.27 0.94 16.91
N GLN A 112 5.86 0.62 18.07
CA GLN A 112 6.72 1.54 18.81
C GLN A 112 7.96 1.93 17.99
N VAL A 113 8.67 0.97 17.40
CA VAL A 113 9.85 1.23 16.56
C VAL A 113 9.49 2.09 15.35
N VAL A 114 8.36 1.82 14.72
CA VAL A 114 7.86 2.60 13.57
C VAL A 114 7.50 4.03 13.99
N ASN A 115 6.86 4.20 15.16
CA ASN A 115 6.51 5.51 15.71
C ASN A 115 7.77 6.31 16.07
N ASP A 116 8.78 5.71 16.69
CA ASP A 116 10.04 6.35 17.05
C ASP A 116 10.78 6.83 15.79
N PHE A 117 10.81 6.00 14.76
CA PHE A 117 11.39 6.39 13.47
C PHE A 117 10.60 7.56 12.84
N HIS A 118 9.26 7.47 12.82
CA HIS A 118 8.42 8.54 12.29
C HIS A 118 8.63 9.86 13.05
N ASN A 119 8.60 9.82 14.37
CA ASN A 119 8.77 10.99 15.24
C ASN A 119 10.15 11.63 15.05
N GLY A 120 11.19 10.81 14.85
CA GLY A 120 12.53 11.29 14.52
C GLY A 120 12.64 12.00 13.17
N LEU A 121 11.65 11.86 12.27
CA LEU A 121 11.60 12.57 10.97
C LEU A 121 10.90 13.94 11.05
N LEU A 122 10.17 14.23 12.12
CA LEU A 122 9.33 15.42 12.22
C LEU A 122 10.12 16.74 12.12
N LEU A 123 9.43 17.80 11.73
CA LEU A 123 10.00 19.15 11.61
C LEU A 123 10.53 19.70 12.93
N SER A 124 10.03 19.22 14.06
CA SER A 124 10.55 19.58 15.39
C SER A 124 12.02 19.20 15.57
N ARG A 125 12.46 18.08 14.95
CA ARG A 125 13.84 17.62 15.00
C ARG A 125 14.67 18.12 13.80
N PHE A 126 14.06 18.16 12.62
CA PHE A 126 14.69 18.62 11.38
C PHE A 126 13.86 19.73 10.76
N PRO A 127 14.11 21.00 11.11
CA PRO A 127 13.33 22.12 10.60
C PRO A 127 13.45 22.29 9.09
N LEU A 128 12.71 23.25 8.55
CA LEU A 128 12.82 23.62 7.13
C LEU A 128 14.27 24.01 6.83
N GLY A 129 14.79 23.51 5.70
CA GLY A 129 16.21 23.66 5.33
C GLY A 129 17.09 22.49 5.74
N ALA A 130 16.81 21.79 6.85
CA ALA A 130 17.59 20.64 7.32
C ALA A 130 17.21 19.29 6.67
N HIS A 131 16.75 19.34 5.41
CA HIS A 131 16.27 18.12 4.71
C HIS A 131 17.41 17.17 4.31
N VAL A 132 18.63 17.66 4.15
CA VAL A 132 19.81 16.84 3.83
C VAL A 132 20.17 15.98 5.05
N GLU A 133 20.24 16.60 6.23
CA GLU A 133 20.50 15.94 7.50
C GLU A 133 19.39 14.94 7.83
N ALA A 134 18.13 15.33 7.64
CA ALA A 134 16.99 14.44 7.83
C ALA A 134 17.06 13.20 6.93
N ARG A 135 17.47 13.36 5.67
CA ARG A 135 17.66 12.23 4.74
C ARG A 135 18.82 11.33 5.13
N ARG A 136 19.93 11.91 5.62
CA ARG A 136 21.09 11.15 6.12
C ARG A 136 20.70 10.32 7.32
N TRP A 137 20.12 10.96 8.33
CA TRP A 137 19.61 10.28 9.52
C TRP A 137 18.61 9.17 9.17
N ALA A 138 17.65 9.44 8.27
CA ALA A 138 16.66 8.47 7.85
C ALA A 138 17.28 7.24 7.16
N ARG A 139 18.35 7.42 6.38
CA ARG A 139 19.10 6.30 5.77
C ARG A 139 19.81 5.46 6.82
N GLU A 140 20.44 6.10 7.80
CA GLU A 140 21.11 5.43 8.91
C GLU A 140 20.11 4.58 9.71
N GLN A 141 18.97 5.16 10.12
CA GLN A 141 17.91 4.44 10.83
C GLN A 141 17.39 3.25 9.99
N ARG A 142 17.12 3.48 8.72
CA ARG A 142 16.68 2.40 7.82
C ARG A 142 17.70 1.27 7.74
N SER A 143 18.99 1.57 7.67
CA SER A 143 20.05 0.56 7.65
C SER A 143 20.10 -0.25 8.95
N LEU A 144 19.96 0.39 10.10
CA LEU A 144 19.87 -0.28 11.39
C LEU A 144 18.66 -1.21 11.49
N LEU A 145 17.52 -0.78 10.94
CA LEU A 145 16.29 -1.57 10.96
C LEU A 145 16.27 -2.67 9.89
N ALA A 146 17.06 -2.58 8.83
CA ALA A 146 17.16 -3.60 7.79
C ALA A 146 17.74 -4.94 8.31
N ALA A 147 18.47 -4.91 9.43
CA ALA A 147 18.96 -6.12 10.10
C ALA A 147 17.87 -6.88 10.88
N ARG A 148 16.69 -6.31 11.04
CA ARG A 148 15.57 -6.96 11.73
C ARG A 148 14.90 -7.99 10.83
N ALA A 149 14.47 -9.10 11.42
CA ALA A 149 13.67 -10.12 10.74
C ALA A 149 12.26 -9.58 10.44
N THR A 150 12.06 -8.98 9.27
CA THR A 150 10.79 -8.41 8.82
C THR A 150 10.67 -8.50 7.30
N GLN A 151 9.43 -8.65 6.80
CA GLN A 151 9.12 -8.56 5.38
C GLN A 151 8.77 -7.12 4.94
N ILE A 152 8.63 -6.20 5.90
CA ILE A 152 8.26 -4.81 5.65
C ILE A 152 9.50 -3.94 5.43
N VAL A 153 9.48 -3.19 4.33
CA VAL A 153 10.52 -2.20 4.02
C VAL A 153 10.01 -0.80 4.38
N LEU A 154 10.69 -0.12 5.28
CA LEU A 154 10.39 1.26 5.65
C LEU A 154 10.98 2.24 4.63
N ASN A 155 10.18 3.19 4.15
CA ASN A 155 10.51 4.13 3.07
C ASN A 155 10.30 5.58 3.53
N PRO A 156 11.29 6.19 4.17
CA PRO A 156 11.19 7.59 4.60
C PRO A 156 11.06 8.52 3.40
N LYS A 157 10.11 9.46 3.49
CA LYS A 157 9.86 10.52 2.49
C LYS A 157 10.17 11.86 3.12
N VAL A 158 11.25 12.45 2.66
CA VAL A 158 11.74 13.75 3.11
C VAL A 158 12.02 14.61 1.89
N ASP A 159 11.36 15.75 1.76
CA ASP A 159 11.64 16.74 0.73
C ASP A 159 12.29 18.01 1.32
N SER A 160 12.53 18.99 0.48
CA SER A 160 13.11 20.29 0.88
C SER A 160 12.11 21.23 1.55
N GLN A 161 10.82 20.87 1.52
CA GLN A 161 9.75 21.65 2.13
C GLN A 161 9.28 21.01 3.43
N SER A 162 8.02 20.61 3.47
CA SER A 162 7.36 20.14 4.70
C SER A 162 7.13 18.62 4.74
N GLN A 163 7.46 17.88 3.67
CA GLN A 163 7.18 16.46 3.66
C GLN A 163 8.13 15.69 4.60
N ARG A 164 7.57 15.18 5.67
CA ARG A 164 8.21 14.34 6.69
C ARG A 164 7.27 13.19 7.03
N ARG A 165 7.37 12.08 6.30
CA ARG A 165 6.51 10.91 6.54
C ARG A 165 7.27 9.62 6.33
N LEU A 166 6.85 8.59 7.05
CA LEU A 166 7.35 7.23 6.90
C LEU A 166 6.31 6.40 6.17
N GLN A 167 6.66 5.93 4.98
CA GLN A 167 5.87 4.95 4.22
C GLN A 167 6.46 3.56 4.40
N CYS A 168 5.70 2.54 4.05
CA CYS A 168 6.20 1.18 3.99
C CYS A 168 5.74 0.46 2.71
N SER A 169 6.42 -0.62 2.42
CA SER A 169 6.13 -1.51 1.29
C SER A 169 6.47 -2.95 1.64
N VAL A 170 5.94 -3.87 0.86
CA VAL A 170 6.18 -5.31 1.00
C VAL A 170 6.24 -5.94 -0.39
N SER A 171 6.94 -7.06 -0.55
CA SER A 171 6.91 -7.80 -1.81
C SER A 171 5.58 -8.54 -2.00
N LEU A 172 5.13 -8.70 -3.25
CA LEU A 172 3.98 -9.56 -3.55
C LEU A 172 4.21 -11.00 -3.11
N ALA A 173 5.45 -11.48 -3.20
CA ALA A 173 5.82 -12.83 -2.76
C ALA A 173 5.59 -13.00 -1.24
N SER A 174 6.08 -12.05 -0.42
CA SER A 174 5.88 -12.08 1.03
C SER A 174 4.41 -11.97 1.42
N LEU A 175 3.62 -11.13 0.72
CA LEU A 175 2.18 -11.07 0.93
C LEU A 175 1.50 -12.40 0.62
N SER A 176 1.86 -13.03 -0.51
CA SER A 176 1.29 -14.32 -0.91
C SER A 176 1.66 -15.42 0.06
N GLU A 177 2.89 -15.44 0.54
CA GLU A 177 3.35 -16.40 1.54
C GLU A 177 2.61 -16.23 2.87
N ALA A 178 2.54 -15.00 3.40
CA ALA A 178 1.82 -14.72 4.63
C ALA A 178 0.34 -15.12 4.56
N ALA A 179 -0.33 -14.77 3.45
CA ALA A 179 -1.74 -15.08 3.28
C ALA A 179 -1.99 -16.58 3.10
N ARG A 180 -1.13 -17.31 2.37
CA ARG A 180 -1.25 -18.78 2.24
C ARG A 180 -1.01 -19.52 3.55
N SER A 181 -0.10 -19.02 4.37
CA SER A 181 0.28 -19.67 5.65
C SER A 181 -0.71 -19.34 6.78
N PHE A 182 -1.28 -18.14 6.80
CA PHE A 182 -2.01 -17.63 7.97
C PHE A 182 -3.35 -16.94 7.62
N GLY A 183 -3.77 -16.98 6.37
CA GLY A 183 -5.00 -16.34 5.88
C GLY A 183 -5.50 -17.00 4.61
N GLU A 184 -5.89 -16.19 3.62
CA GLU A 184 -6.31 -16.69 2.31
C GLU A 184 -5.65 -15.86 1.19
N TYR A 185 -5.33 -16.54 0.10
CA TYR A 185 -4.80 -15.94 -1.13
C TYR A 185 -5.54 -16.47 -2.35
N ARG A 186 -5.97 -15.55 -3.22
CA ARG A 186 -6.53 -15.85 -4.54
C ARG A 186 -5.85 -15.00 -5.60
N LEU A 187 -5.65 -15.58 -6.77
CA LEU A 187 -5.15 -14.90 -7.97
C LEU A 187 -6.23 -14.90 -9.05
N HIS A 188 -6.49 -13.73 -9.61
CA HIS A 188 -7.43 -13.52 -10.70
C HIS A 188 -6.64 -12.98 -11.90
N ALA A 189 -6.61 -13.73 -13.02
CA ALA A 189 -5.77 -13.42 -14.17
C ALA A 189 -6.48 -12.64 -15.28
N GLU A 190 -7.77 -12.92 -15.55
CA GLU A 190 -8.48 -12.34 -16.68
C GLU A 190 -9.64 -11.43 -16.25
N SER A 191 -10.23 -11.71 -15.11
CA SER A 191 -11.39 -11.00 -14.59
C SER A 191 -11.32 -10.88 -13.07
N PHE A 192 -12.07 -9.92 -12.52
CA PHE A 192 -12.27 -9.76 -11.09
C PHE A 192 -13.75 -9.47 -10.82
N GLY A 193 -14.40 -10.32 -10.03
CA GLY A 193 -15.85 -10.31 -9.93
C GLY A 193 -16.49 -10.56 -11.31
N ASN A 194 -17.40 -9.71 -11.71
CA ASN A 194 -18.12 -9.82 -12.99
C ASN A 194 -17.45 -9.05 -14.14
N TRP A 195 -16.24 -8.51 -13.95
CA TRP A 195 -15.62 -7.59 -14.90
C TRP A 195 -14.26 -8.09 -15.40
N VAL A 196 -14.02 -7.90 -16.71
CA VAL A 196 -12.70 -8.07 -17.32
C VAL A 196 -11.74 -7.01 -16.74
N LEU A 197 -10.46 -7.36 -16.55
CA LEU A 197 -9.46 -6.46 -15.99
C LEU A 197 -9.29 -5.21 -16.84
N PRO A 198 -9.19 -4.02 -16.23
CA PRO A 198 -9.24 -2.76 -16.95
C PRO A 198 -7.93 -2.40 -17.66
N ILE A 199 -8.08 -1.63 -18.74
CA ILE A 199 -6.98 -0.91 -19.40
C ILE A 199 -7.16 0.59 -19.08
N ILE A 200 -6.20 1.18 -18.40
CA ILE A 200 -6.23 2.61 -18.06
C ILE A 200 -5.39 3.40 -19.06
N GLN A 201 -6.07 4.14 -19.92
CA GLN A 201 -5.47 5.03 -20.92
C GLN A 201 -4.91 6.33 -20.28
N ASN A 202 -4.04 7.02 -21.00
CA ASN A 202 -3.44 8.30 -20.60
C ASN A 202 -2.77 8.25 -19.21
N SER A 203 -2.04 7.19 -18.95
CA SER A 203 -1.34 6.94 -17.68
C SER A 203 0.15 6.61 -17.94
N PRO A 204 0.94 7.58 -18.42
CA PRO A 204 2.32 7.35 -18.80
C PRO A 204 3.20 6.97 -17.62
N ARG A 205 4.31 6.30 -17.91
CA ARG A 205 5.33 5.99 -16.91
C ARG A 205 5.89 7.27 -16.32
N ARG A 206 6.02 7.34 -15.00
CA ARG A 206 6.73 8.46 -14.35
C ARG A 206 8.16 8.54 -14.89
N ARG A 207 8.49 9.66 -15.52
CA ARG A 207 9.87 10.01 -15.78
C ARG A 207 10.42 10.70 -14.52
N PHE A 208 11.34 10.07 -13.84
CA PHE A 208 12.15 10.77 -12.84
C PHE A 208 13.06 11.72 -13.61
N LYS A 209 12.91 13.03 -13.41
CA LYS A 209 13.94 13.95 -13.85
C LYS A 209 15.21 13.60 -13.06
N PRO A 210 16.35 13.33 -13.72
CA PRO A 210 17.61 13.24 -13.00
C PRO A 210 17.83 14.55 -12.28
N ARG A 211 18.22 14.49 -11.03
CA ARG A 211 18.62 15.66 -10.23
C ARG A 211 20.08 15.96 -10.48
#